data_690e6b938fa997f871f63e4aae0ab132
#
_entry.id   690e6b938fa997f871f63e4aae0ab132
#
_cell.length_a   1.000
_cell.length_b   1.000
_cell.length_c   1.000
_cell.angle_alpha   90.00
_cell.angle_beta   90.00
_cell.angle_gamma   90.00
#
_symmetry.space_group_name_H-M   'P 1'
#
loop_
_entity.id
_entity.type
_entity.pdbx_description
1 polymer ?
#
loop_
_entity_poly.entity_id
_entity_poly.type
_entity_poly.pdbx_seq_one_letter_code
_entity_poly.pdbx_strand_id
1 'polypeptide(L)'
;MIALRVSLITLGSTLLLSATAQVDSLALRYAKYVNADDLKTHLTMLASDAFEGRDTGKKGQKMAAAYLREQFIQYGIPPAPTADPNALVNGYYQAFELIEERSGSISIEGQGRTLSFLKELLYFSETLTADRSVKELVYHGDGSALNGAKGLNGKVVLITEDGATDLLRFVGGLRGIGTNAGTAGAEVLLVATPRMPELVQEMGHYVSGSRMRLADDVRNRTSTGVQVILVDATALDAFLGRNTLAALAKRKPGKKVSVDMVLKHKATSENVVSENVLAYIEGSDKKDELLVITAHYDHIGIEGDEVYNGADDDGSGTVALLGIAHAFAKAKAEGNGPRRSVLVMPVSAEEKGLLGSKYYSENPAFPLANTIANLNIDMIGRWDSAHAQSRPYVYVIGSDRLSSELHAVNEEANSTYTKLDLDYTFNAADDPNRFYYRSDHYNFARKGVPAIFYFSGVHEDYHKPTDTIEKIRFDLLEKRALLTYYTAWILANREERIVVDGKVE
;
A
#
# COMPACT_ATOMS: atom_id res chain seq x y z
N MET A 1 4.74 -39.04 -76.34
CA MET A 1 3.52 -38.67 -75.60
C MET A 1 3.95 -38.20 -74.22
N ILE A 2 4.00 -36.89 -74.06
CA ILE A 2 4.41 -36.25 -72.82
C ILE A 2 3.12 -35.76 -72.17
N ALA A 3 2.81 -36.31 -70.94
CA ALA A 3 1.64 -35.96 -70.17
C ALA A 3 1.98 -34.73 -69.29
N LEU A 4 1.31 -33.63 -69.55
CA LEU A 4 1.38 -32.36 -68.74
C LEU A 4 0.49 -32.51 -67.51
N ARG A 5 1.07 -32.51 -66.30
CA ARG A 5 0.32 -32.40 -65.05
C ARG A 5 0.13 -30.93 -64.69
N VAL A 6 -1.11 -30.47 -64.74
CA VAL A 6 -1.51 -29.14 -64.25
C VAL A 6 -1.87 -29.29 -62.74
N SER A 7 -1.08 -28.66 -61.86
CA SER A 7 -1.40 -28.54 -60.43
C SER A 7 -2.26 -27.30 -60.22
N LEU A 8 -3.50 -27.51 -59.80
CA LEU A 8 -4.37 -26.45 -59.31
C LEU A 8 -3.93 -26.03 -57.88
N ILE A 9 -3.43 -24.80 -57.75
CA ILE A 9 -3.20 -24.18 -56.44
C ILE A 9 -4.50 -23.48 -56.05
N THR A 10 -5.24 -24.03 -55.10
CA THR A 10 -6.37 -23.37 -54.46
C THR A 10 -5.83 -22.38 -53.41
N LEU A 11 -5.93 -21.08 -53.73
CA LEU A 11 -5.68 -20.00 -52.78
C LEU A 11 -6.87 -19.93 -51.80
N GLY A 12 -6.71 -20.46 -50.60
CA GLY A 12 -7.65 -20.27 -49.49
C GLY A 12 -7.51 -18.87 -48.95
N SER A 13 -8.44 -17.97 -49.31
CA SER A 13 -8.57 -16.65 -48.65
C SER A 13 -9.18 -16.85 -47.28
N THR A 14 -8.37 -16.85 -46.23
CA THR A 14 -8.83 -16.69 -44.86
C THR A 14 -9.32 -15.26 -44.70
N LEU A 15 -10.64 -15.05 -44.76
CA LEU A 15 -11.27 -13.82 -44.29
C LEU A 15 -11.04 -13.74 -42.76
N LEU A 16 -10.11 -12.89 -42.35
CA LEU A 16 -10.05 -12.38 -41.00
C LEU A 16 -11.28 -11.47 -40.81
N LEU A 17 -12.36 -12.04 -40.30
CA LEU A 17 -13.48 -11.27 -39.75
C LEU A 17 -12.91 -10.51 -38.53
N SER A 18 -12.58 -9.24 -38.71
CA SER A 18 -12.41 -8.31 -37.60
C SER A 18 -13.77 -8.22 -36.90
N ALA A 19 -13.93 -8.94 -35.82
CA ALA A 19 -15.06 -8.74 -34.91
C ALA A 19 -14.93 -7.31 -34.35
N THR A 20 -15.68 -6.37 -34.90
CA THR A 20 -15.85 -5.08 -34.23
C THR A 20 -16.56 -5.38 -32.93
N ALA A 21 -15.94 -5.03 -31.78
CA ALA A 21 -16.54 -5.16 -30.48
C ALA A 21 -17.93 -4.51 -30.52
N GLN A 22 -18.97 -5.30 -30.29
CA GLN A 22 -20.33 -4.81 -30.36
C GLN A 22 -20.59 -4.01 -29.09
N VAL A 23 -20.98 -2.74 -29.25
CA VAL A 23 -21.31 -1.87 -28.13
C VAL A 23 -22.49 -2.45 -27.35
N ASP A 24 -22.28 -2.74 -26.07
CA ASP A 24 -23.35 -3.21 -25.18
C ASP A 24 -24.25 -2.03 -24.76
N SER A 25 -25.49 -2.06 -25.19
CA SER A 25 -26.48 -1.02 -24.88
C SER A 25 -26.84 -0.93 -23.41
N LEU A 26 -26.76 -2.06 -22.67
CA LEU A 26 -26.98 -2.06 -21.21
C LEU A 26 -25.82 -1.40 -20.50
N ALA A 27 -24.58 -1.70 -20.89
CA ALA A 27 -23.41 -1.00 -20.37
C ALA A 27 -23.56 0.53 -20.51
N LEU A 28 -23.94 1.01 -21.71
CA LEU A 28 -24.18 2.43 -21.94
C LEU A 28 -25.35 2.99 -21.11
N ARG A 29 -26.41 2.21 -20.95
CA ARG A 29 -27.60 2.63 -20.19
C ARG A 29 -27.28 2.91 -18.73
N TYR A 30 -26.46 2.09 -18.09
CA TYR A 30 -26.13 2.22 -16.68
C TYR A 30 -24.89 3.07 -16.42
N ALA A 31 -24.04 3.30 -17.41
CA ALA A 31 -22.89 4.23 -17.32
C ALA A 31 -23.29 5.64 -16.87
N LYS A 32 -24.52 6.08 -17.13
CA LYS A 32 -25.04 7.41 -16.71
C LYS A 32 -25.03 7.65 -15.20
N TYR A 33 -24.92 6.59 -14.39
CA TYR A 33 -24.78 6.70 -12.94
C TYR A 33 -23.34 6.94 -12.48
N VAL A 34 -22.39 6.92 -13.42
CA VAL A 34 -21.01 7.37 -13.22
C VAL A 34 -20.88 8.69 -13.96
N ASN A 35 -21.18 9.80 -13.31
CA ASN A 35 -21.20 11.12 -13.93
C ASN A 35 -20.58 12.19 -13.06
N ALA A 36 -20.04 13.24 -13.67
CA ALA A 36 -19.28 14.30 -13.01
C ALA A 36 -20.03 15.01 -11.88
N ASP A 37 -21.35 15.23 -12.02
CA ASP A 37 -22.15 15.97 -11.04
C ASP A 37 -22.34 15.17 -9.74
N ASP A 38 -22.66 13.87 -9.84
CA ASP A 38 -22.79 12.98 -8.68
C ASP A 38 -21.42 12.77 -8.02
N LEU A 39 -20.35 12.52 -8.81
CA LEU A 39 -18.99 12.39 -8.30
C LEU A 39 -18.55 13.64 -7.54
N LYS A 40 -18.85 14.83 -8.07
CA LYS A 40 -18.55 16.11 -7.41
C LYS A 40 -19.33 16.25 -6.12
N THR A 41 -20.60 15.88 -6.09
CA THR A 41 -21.44 15.96 -4.90
C THR A 41 -20.88 15.11 -3.77
N HIS A 42 -20.49 13.86 -4.06
CA HIS A 42 -19.90 12.97 -3.07
C HIS A 42 -18.51 13.45 -2.62
N LEU A 43 -17.68 13.90 -3.55
CA LEU A 43 -16.32 14.37 -3.22
C LEU A 43 -16.34 15.66 -2.38
N THR A 44 -17.31 16.54 -2.63
CA THR A 44 -17.52 17.76 -1.81
C THR A 44 -17.73 17.41 -0.33
N MET A 45 -18.39 16.30 -0.06
CA MET A 45 -18.60 15.82 1.31
C MET A 45 -17.32 15.16 1.85
N LEU A 46 -16.78 14.17 1.16
CA LEU A 46 -15.65 13.36 1.64
C LEU A 46 -14.33 14.13 1.79
N ALA A 47 -14.09 15.11 0.91
CA ALA A 47 -12.91 15.97 0.96
C ALA A 47 -13.15 17.31 1.69
N SER A 48 -14.17 17.39 2.54
CA SER A 48 -14.39 18.57 3.38
C SER A 48 -13.66 18.46 4.72
N ASP A 49 -13.34 19.61 5.33
CA ASP A 49 -12.73 19.69 6.66
C ASP A 49 -13.55 18.97 7.74
N ALA A 50 -14.87 18.82 7.52
CA ALA A 50 -15.75 18.11 8.45
C ALA A 50 -15.35 16.63 8.61
N PHE A 51 -14.70 16.04 7.61
CA PHE A 51 -14.19 14.67 7.64
C PHE A 51 -12.75 14.57 8.15
N GLU A 52 -12.17 15.68 8.66
CA GLU A 52 -10.89 15.71 9.40
C GLU A 52 -9.76 14.99 8.64
N GLY A 53 -9.76 15.03 7.29
CA GLY A 53 -8.77 14.35 6.46
C GLY A 53 -8.74 12.83 6.58
N ARG A 54 -9.76 12.19 7.14
CA ARG A 54 -10.04 10.75 7.14
C ARG A 54 -8.91 9.83 7.67
N ASP A 55 -8.08 10.31 8.63
CA ASP A 55 -6.98 9.49 9.18
C ASP A 55 -7.49 8.18 9.77
N THR A 56 -6.81 7.10 9.44
CA THR A 56 -7.14 5.72 9.81
C THR A 56 -7.47 5.56 11.30
N GLY A 57 -8.66 5.01 11.59
CA GLY A 57 -9.13 4.76 12.95
C GLY A 57 -9.58 5.98 13.71
N LYS A 58 -9.44 7.19 13.16
CA LYS A 58 -9.89 8.44 13.78
C LYS A 58 -11.33 8.77 13.37
N LYS A 59 -11.89 9.79 14.00
CA LYS A 59 -13.29 10.20 13.82
C LYS A 59 -13.64 10.46 12.36
N GLY A 60 -12.79 11.17 11.61
CA GLY A 60 -13.04 11.51 10.21
C GLY A 60 -13.18 10.26 9.33
N GLN A 61 -12.30 9.26 9.52
CA GLN A 61 -12.39 7.97 8.81
C GLN A 61 -13.70 7.23 9.15
N LYS A 62 -14.12 7.23 10.44
CA LYS A 62 -15.40 6.60 10.84
C LYS A 62 -16.60 7.28 10.22
N MET A 63 -16.57 8.62 10.09
CA MET A 63 -17.60 9.38 9.41
C MET A 63 -17.64 9.04 7.92
N ALA A 64 -16.49 8.88 7.26
CA ALA A 64 -16.39 8.48 5.86
C ALA A 64 -16.95 7.06 5.65
N ALA A 65 -16.58 6.09 6.49
CA ALA A 65 -17.14 4.74 6.46
C ALA A 65 -18.68 4.74 6.60
N ALA A 66 -19.20 5.53 7.54
CA ALA A 66 -20.64 5.67 7.73
C ALA A 66 -21.32 6.31 6.52
N TYR A 67 -20.72 7.35 5.94
CA TYR A 67 -21.22 7.99 4.72
C TYR A 67 -21.29 7.02 3.55
N LEU A 68 -20.22 6.27 3.29
CA LEU A 68 -20.17 5.27 2.22
C LEU A 68 -21.24 4.19 2.41
N ARG A 69 -21.37 3.67 3.64
CA ARG A 69 -22.44 2.72 3.95
C ARG A 69 -23.83 3.28 3.63
N GLU A 70 -24.12 4.52 4.05
CA GLU A 70 -25.42 5.15 3.80
C GLU A 70 -25.71 5.30 2.30
N GLN A 71 -24.69 5.61 1.47
CA GLN A 71 -24.85 5.66 0.02
C GLN A 71 -25.18 4.27 -0.53
N PHE A 72 -24.51 3.20 -0.08
CA PHE A 72 -24.84 1.84 -0.51
C PHE A 72 -26.27 1.43 -0.13
N ILE A 73 -26.73 1.80 1.06
CA ILE A 73 -28.12 1.60 1.48
C ILE A 73 -29.09 2.35 0.55
N GLN A 74 -28.81 3.60 0.22
CA GLN A 74 -29.64 4.41 -0.68
C GLN A 74 -29.68 3.84 -2.11
N TYR A 75 -28.59 3.20 -2.57
CA TYR A 75 -28.56 2.50 -3.85
C TYR A 75 -29.31 1.15 -3.84
N GLY A 76 -29.80 0.72 -2.68
CA GLY A 76 -30.51 -0.54 -2.50
C GLY A 76 -29.58 -1.77 -2.47
N ILE A 77 -28.30 -1.58 -2.18
CA ILE A 77 -27.35 -2.68 -2.00
C ILE A 77 -27.54 -3.25 -0.59
N PRO A 78 -27.81 -4.56 -0.43
CA PRO A 78 -27.95 -5.16 0.89
C PRO A 78 -26.60 -5.33 1.59
N PRO A 79 -26.60 -5.59 2.91
CA PRO A 79 -25.39 -6.02 3.62
C PRO A 79 -24.74 -7.22 2.94
N ALA A 80 -23.40 -7.25 2.91
CA ALA A 80 -22.68 -8.38 2.36
C ALA A 80 -22.95 -9.66 3.17
N PRO A 81 -23.38 -10.77 2.53
CA PRO A 81 -23.49 -12.05 3.21
C PRO A 81 -22.07 -12.52 3.57
N THR A 82 -21.89 -13.06 4.77
CA THR A 82 -20.62 -13.65 5.18
C THR A 82 -20.58 -15.13 4.87
N ALA A 83 -19.66 -15.57 4.04
CA ALA A 83 -19.44 -16.99 3.78
C ALA A 83 -18.76 -17.69 4.96
N ASP A 84 -17.99 -16.97 5.76
CA ASP A 84 -17.34 -17.44 6.98
C ASP A 84 -17.98 -16.78 8.20
N PRO A 85 -18.59 -17.58 9.12
CA PRO A 85 -19.16 -17.04 10.35
C PRO A 85 -18.12 -16.45 11.31
N ASN A 86 -16.83 -16.72 11.09
CA ASN A 86 -15.72 -16.11 11.83
C ASN A 86 -15.18 -14.85 11.17
N ALA A 87 -15.62 -14.53 9.94
CA ALA A 87 -15.25 -13.26 9.30
C ALA A 87 -15.82 -12.12 10.14
N LEU A 88 -14.98 -11.13 10.48
CA LEU A 88 -15.38 -9.94 11.23
C LEU A 88 -16.22 -8.98 10.36
N VAL A 89 -17.14 -9.51 9.56
CA VAL A 89 -18.05 -8.71 8.73
C VAL A 89 -19.34 -8.51 9.48
N ASN A 90 -19.62 -7.27 9.81
CA ASN A 90 -20.90 -6.86 10.42
C ASN A 90 -21.66 -5.97 9.43
N GLY A 91 -22.55 -6.58 8.67
CA GLY A 91 -23.34 -5.88 7.67
C GLY A 91 -22.45 -5.37 6.51
N TYR A 92 -22.18 -4.05 6.50
CA TYR A 92 -21.35 -3.41 5.48
C TYR A 92 -19.88 -3.28 5.86
N TYR A 93 -19.47 -3.66 7.05
CA TYR A 93 -18.14 -3.44 7.55
C TYR A 93 -17.36 -4.74 7.75
N GLN A 94 -16.15 -4.79 7.22
CA GLN A 94 -15.14 -5.73 7.64
C GLN A 94 -14.17 -4.99 8.59
N ALA A 95 -14.40 -5.14 9.89
CA ALA A 95 -13.54 -4.52 10.90
C ALA A 95 -12.22 -5.28 11.05
N PHE A 96 -11.15 -4.55 11.33
CA PHE A 96 -9.84 -5.11 11.65
C PHE A 96 -9.13 -4.30 12.71
N GLU A 97 -8.33 -5.01 13.51
CA GLU A 97 -7.55 -4.41 14.59
C GLU A 97 -6.17 -4.02 14.12
N LEU A 98 -5.75 -2.84 14.49
CA LEU A 98 -4.43 -2.28 14.27
C LEU A 98 -3.75 -2.00 15.62
N ILE A 99 -2.44 -2.02 15.62
CA ILE A 99 -1.62 -1.49 16.70
C ILE A 99 -0.88 -0.29 16.14
N GLU A 100 -1.16 0.89 16.68
CA GLU A 100 -0.37 2.10 16.45
C GLU A 100 0.80 2.10 17.44
N GLU A 101 2.00 1.92 16.94
CA GLU A 101 3.24 2.01 17.72
C GLU A 101 3.88 3.38 17.48
N ARG A 102 4.14 4.10 18.58
CA ARG A 102 4.92 5.33 18.54
C ARG A 102 6.29 5.05 19.13
N SER A 103 7.32 5.31 18.37
CA SER A 103 8.70 5.00 18.72
C SER A 103 9.16 5.65 20.02
N GLY A 104 8.43 6.60 20.57
CA GLY A 104 8.74 7.24 21.83
C GLY A 104 10.18 7.80 21.89
N SER A 105 10.61 8.22 23.08
CA SER A 105 11.98 8.67 23.29
C SER A 105 12.87 7.51 23.74
N ILE A 106 14.02 7.34 23.12
CA ILE A 106 15.11 6.51 23.64
C ILE A 106 16.18 7.44 24.24
N SER A 107 16.76 7.04 25.38
CA SER A 107 17.94 7.68 25.91
C SER A 107 18.98 6.69 26.40
N ILE A 108 20.25 7.09 26.39
CA ILE A 108 21.33 6.41 27.07
C ILE A 108 21.78 7.28 28.23
N GLU A 109 21.62 6.77 29.44
CA GLU A 109 21.98 7.51 30.66
C GLU A 109 23.13 6.83 31.41
N GLY A 110 23.99 7.58 32.02
CA GLY A 110 25.09 7.10 32.86
C GLY A 110 26.15 8.16 33.09
N GLN A 111 26.92 8.01 34.17
CA GLN A 111 28.05 8.90 34.49
C GLN A 111 27.66 10.39 34.50
N GLY A 112 26.42 10.73 34.93
CA GLY A 112 25.92 12.11 34.96
C GLY A 112 25.61 12.70 33.58
N ARG A 113 25.47 11.88 32.52
CA ARG A 113 25.19 12.28 31.15
C ARG A 113 23.96 11.58 30.61
N THR A 114 23.31 12.21 29.64
CA THR A 114 22.17 11.65 28.89
C THR A 114 22.38 11.93 27.41
N LEU A 115 22.31 10.89 26.60
CA LEU A 115 22.17 11.00 25.14
C LEU A 115 20.70 10.88 24.81
N SER A 116 20.21 11.72 23.91
CA SER A 116 18.78 11.90 23.63
C SER A 116 18.43 11.52 22.20
N PHE A 117 17.22 11.01 22.04
CA PHE A 117 16.63 10.72 20.74
C PHE A 117 16.51 11.97 19.86
N LEU A 118 16.73 11.81 18.56
CA LEU A 118 16.74 12.87 17.54
C LEU A 118 17.83 13.94 17.75
N LYS A 119 18.80 13.65 18.62
CA LYS A 119 19.97 14.52 18.82
C LYS A 119 21.27 13.71 18.74
N GLU A 120 21.50 12.85 19.71
CA GLU A 120 22.66 11.94 19.72
C GLU A 120 22.30 10.48 19.40
N LEU A 121 21.01 10.17 19.29
CA LEU A 121 20.51 8.81 19.05
C LEU A 121 19.44 8.78 17.96
N LEU A 122 19.49 7.74 17.12
CA LEU A 122 18.37 7.28 16.30
C LEU A 122 18.09 5.80 16.55
N TYR A 123 16.84 5.40 16.41
CA TYR A 123 16.39 4.07 16.71
C TYR A 123 15.52 3.52 15.58
N PHE A 124 15.84 2.34 15.09
CA PHE A 124 15.20 1.70 13.94
C PHE A 124 14.44 0.42 14.23
N SER A 125 14.42 -0.02 15.47
CA SER A 125 13.79 -1.28 15.84
C SER A 125 12.39 -1.09 16.43
N GLU A 126 11.60 -2.13 16.35
CA GLU A 126 10.18 -2.11 16.63
C GLU A 126 9.82 -2.55 18.06
N THR A 127 10.78 -2.98 18.86
CA THR A 127 10.52 -3.52 20.21
C THR A 127 11.68 -3.30 21.16
N LEU A 128 11.77 -2.14 21.77
CA LEU A 128 12.39 -2.04 23.09
C LEU A 128 11.29 -2.24 24.13
N THR A 129 11.42 -3.24 24.96
CA THR A 129 10.35 -3.62 25.89
C THR A 129 10.57 -3.14 27.32
N ALA A 130 11.77 -2.68 27.69
CA ALA A 130 12.05 -2.20 29.05
C ALA A 130 13.40 -1.46 29.14
N ASP A 131 13.56 -0.66 30.16
CA ASP A 131 14.83 -0.09 30.56
C ASP A 131 15.87 -1.18 30.80
N ARG A 132 17.09 -0.98 30.30
CA ARG A 132 18.14 -1.98 30.37
C ARG A 132 19.43 -1.41 30.95
N SER A 133 19.90 -1.97 32.04
CA SER A 133 21.24 -1.71 32.56
C SER A 133 22.29 -2.44 31.72
N VAL A 134 23.29 -1.72 31.22
CA VAL A 134 24.37 -2.24 30.39
C VAL A 134 25.70 -2.01 31.13
N LYS A 135 26.34 -3.12 31.54
CA LYS A 135 27.64 -3.11 32.22
C LYS A 135 28.78 -3.54 31.33
N GLU A 136 28.48 -4.16 30.19
CA GLU A 136 29.46 -4.67 29.23
C GLU A 136 28.97 -4.49 27.81
N LEU A 137 29.78 -3.94 26.92
CA LEU A 137 29.60 -3.98 25.46
C LEU A 137 30.58 -4.98 24.85
N VAL A 138 30.21 -5.59 23.73
CA VAL A 138 31.08 -6.43 22.93
C VAL A 138 31.36 -5.72 21.60
N TYR A 139 32.61 -5.26 21.43
CA TYR A 139 33.02 -4.53 20.23
C TYR A 139 33.30 -5.46 19.06
N HIS A 140 32.69 -5.18 17.88
CA HIS A 140 32.81 -5.99 16.66
C HIS A 140 33.26 -5.20 15.42
N GLY A 141 34.17 -4.21 15.61
CA GLY A 141 34.73 -3.46 14.48
C GLY A 141 33.69 -2.70 13.69
N ASP A 142 33.74 -2.83 12.37
CA ASP A 142 32.77 -2.26 11.42
C ASP A 142 31.49 -3.11 11.24
N GLY A 143 31.37 -4.20 11.97
CA GLY A 143 30.23 -5.14 11.87
C GLY A 143 30.41 -6.26 10.84
N SER A 144 31.41 -6.22 9.99
CA SER A 144 31.67 -7.29 9.00
C SER A 144 31.90 -8.66 9.66
N ALA A 145 32.54 -8.68 10.83
CA ALA A 145 32.80 -9.86 11.64
C ALA A 145 31.59 -10.45 12.33
N LEU A 146 30.39 -9.83 12.22
CA LEU A 146 29.13 -10.39 12.72
C LEU A 146 28.57 -11.50 11.84
N ASN A 147 28.97 -11.55 10.57
CA ASN A 147 28.61 -12.64 9.69
C ASN A 147 29.26 -13.95 10.18
N GLY A 148 28.42 -14.90 10.60
CA GLY A 148 28.88 -16.17 11.18
C GLY A 148 29.37 -16.10 12.63
N ALA A 149 29.30 -14.94 13.29
CA ALA A 149 29.61 -14.83 14.73
C ALA A 149 28.65 -15.69 15.58
N LYS A 150 29.12 -16.10 16.75
CA LYS A 150 28.35 -16.91 17.72
C LYS A 150 28.61 -16.43 19.14
N GLY A 151 27.72 -16.80 20.06
CA GLY A 151 27.92 -16.58 21.51
C GLY A 151 27.65 -15.15 21.97
N LEU A 152 26.85 -14.39 21.23
CA LEU A 152 26.44 -13.04 21.59
C LEU A 152 25.09 -13.00 22.33
N ASN A 153 24.60 -14.15 22.80
CA ASN A 153 23.30 -14.27 23.46
C ASN A 153 23.15 -13.26 24.61
N GLY A 154 22.11 -12.43 24.50
CA GLY A 154 21.80 -11.40 25.48
C GLY A 154 22.81 -10.24 25.54
N LYS A 155 23.72 -10.13 24.61
CA LYS A 155 24.74 -9.08 24.62
C LYS A 155 24.30 -7.80 23.91
N VAL A 156 24.91 -6.71 24.36
CA VAL A 156 24.90 -5.43 23.65
C VAL A 156 26.20 -5.35 22.82
N VAL A 157 26.04 -5.33 21.52
CA VAL A 157 27.16 -5.30 20.58
C VAL A 157 27.39 -3.85 20.13
N LEU A 158 28.64 -3.45 20.07
CA LEU A 158 29.07 -2.15 19.55
C LEU A 158 29.83 -2.33 18.24
N ILE A 159 29.43 -1.61 17.22
CA ILE A 159 30.17 -1.45 15.97
C ILE A 159 30.45 0.03 15.69
N THR A 160 31.38 0.31 14.81
CA THR A 160 31.73 1.67 14.39
C THR A 160 31.55 1.80 12.89
N GLU A 161 31.05 2.92 12.45
CA GLU A 161 30.96 3.33 11.05
C GLU A 161 31.89 4.54 10.87
N ASP A 162 32.61 4.61 9.76
CA ASP A 162 33.66 5.62 9.53
C ASP A 162 33.19 6.84 8.73
N GLY A 163 31.95 6.85 8.25
CA GLY A 163 31.38 7.91 7.42
C GLY A 163 31.80 7.86 5.94
N ALA A 164 32.57 6.86 5.52
CA ALA A 164 33.08 6.78 4.15
C ALA A 164 32.06 6.25 3.12
N THR A 165 31.10 5.46 3.58
CA THR A 165 30.05 4.89 2.71
C THR A 165 28.96 5.93 2.44
N ASP A 166 28.37 5.94 1.23
CA ASP A 166 27.18 6.74 0.93
C ASP A 166 26.05 6.49 1.95
N LEU A 167 25.32 7.56 2.34
CA LEU A 167 24.34 7.50 3.42
C LEU A 167 23.24 6.48 3.17
N LEU A 168 22.65 6.47 1.96
CA LEU A 168 21.57 5.56 1.61
C LEU A 168 22.05 4.11 1.60
N ARG A 169 23.26 3.88 1.11
CA ARG A 169 23.90 2.57 1.11
C ARG A 169 24.22 2.09 2.53
N PHE A 170 24.68 3.00 3.40
CA PHE A 170 24.89 2.69 4.82
C PHE A 170 23.58 2.28 5.50
N VAL A 171 22.54 3.11 5.40
CA VAL A 171 21.22 2.82 6.00
C VAL A 171 20.64 1.52 5.44
N GLY A 172 20.72 1.30 4.12
CA GLY A 172 20.29 0.05 3.49
C GLY A 172 21.05 -1.18 4.00
N GLY A 173 22.34 -1.04 4.33
CA GLY A 173 23.17 -2.10 4.88
C GLY A 173 22.88 -2.47 6.34
N LEU A 174 22.29 -1.54 7.12
CA LEU A 174 22.00 -1.75 8.55
C LEU A 174 21.11 -2.97 8.80
N ARG A 175 20.15 -3.23 7.92
CA ARG A 175 19.26 -4.39 8.03
C ARG A 175 20.05 -5.70 7.99
N GLY A 176 21.00 -5.83 7.08
CA GLY A 176 21.85 -7.03 6.98
C GLY A 176 22.76 -7.20 8.20
N ILE A 177 23.39 -6.12 8.66
CA ILE A 177 24.25 -6.12 9.86
C ILE A 177 23.41 -6.48 11.09
N GLY A 178 22.23 -5.90 11.24
CA GLY A 178 21.27 -6.22 12.30
C GLY A 178 20.87 -7.70 12.29
N THR A 179 20.53 -8.25 11.11
CA THR A 179 20.21 -9.68 10.95
C THR A 179 21.37 -10.57 11.41
N ASN A 180 22.59 -10.25 11.03
CA ASN A 180 23.77 -11.02 11.43
C ASN A 180 23.99 -10.96 12.95
N ALA A 181 23.85 -9.78 13.57
CA ALA A 181 23.96 -9.60 15.01
C ALA A 181 22.88 -10.41 15.76
N GLY A 182 21.61 -10.36 15.30
CA GLY A 182 20.51 -11.13 15.88
C GLY A 182 20.71 -12.64 15.73
N THR A 183 21.17 -13.11 14.58
CA THR A 183 21.53 -14.53 14.35
C THR A 183 22.64 -15.00 15.29
N ALA A 184 23.58 -14.12 15.63
CA ALA A 184 24.61 -14.39 16.62
C ALA A 184 24.10 -14.35 18.08
N GLY A 185 22.85 -13.93 18.31
CA GLY A 185 22.18 -13.87 19.60
C GLY A 185 22.25 -12.50 20.30
N ALA A 186 22.75 -11.45 19.62
CA ALA A 186 22.75 -10.12 20.19
C ALA A 186 21.32 -9.59 20.39
N GLU A 187 21.07 -8.89 21.48
CA GLU A 187 19.79 -8.23 21.73
C GLU A 187 19.79 -6.77 21.30
N VAL A 188 20.94 -6.10 21.43
CA VAL A 188 21.11 -4.69 21.05
C VAL A 188 22.36 -4.56 20.20
N LEU A 189 22.25 -3.83 19.09
CA LEU A 189 23.34 -3.40 18.25
C LEU A 189 23.45 -1.86 18.34
N LEU A 190 24.50 -1.38 19.01
CA LEU A 190 24.87 0.02 19.00
C LEU A 190 25.79 0.28 17.79
N VAL A 191 25.43 1.21 16.94
CA VAL A 191 26.22 1.63 15.78
C VAL A 191 26.73 3.05 16.02
N ALA A 192 27.99 3.18 16.39
CA ALA A 192 28.61 4.48 16.58
C ALA A 192 28.96 5.09 15.22
N THR A 193 28.37 6.26 14.92
CA THR A 193 28.54 6.96 13.64
C THR A 193 28.94 8.41 13.84
N PRO A 194 29.85 8.97 13.02
CA PRO A 194 30.19 10.38 13.05
C PRO A 194 29.15 11.27 12.35
N ARG A 195 28.14 10.68 11.68
CA ARG A 195 27.17 11.37 10.81
C ARG A 195 25.81 11.60 11.47
N MET A 196 25.72 11.58 12.79
CA MET A 196 24.44 11.69 13.48
C MET A 196 23.62 12.92 13.07
N PRO A 197 24.19 14.15 12.92
CA PRO A 197 23.41 15.31 12.47
C PRO A 197 22.78 15.11 11.09
N GLU A 198 23.51 14.53 10.13
CA GLU A 198 23.00 14.23 8.79
C GLU A 198 21.88 13.17 8.84
N LEU A 199 22.07 12.11 9.62
CA LEU A 199 21.07 11.07 9.82
C LEU A 199 19.79 11.60 10.49
N VAL A 200 19.91 12.50 11.46
CA VAL A 200 18.75 13.13 12.11
C VAL A 200 17.99 14.02 11.11
N GLN A 201 18.70 14.76 10.27
CA GLN A 201 18.08 15.58 9.24
C GLN A 201 17.30 14.75 8.23
N GLU A 202 17.91 13.68 7.70
CA GLU A 202 17.34 12.87 6.61
C GLU A 202 16.33 11.84 7.11
N MET A 203 16.52 11.26 8.29
CA MET A 203 15.76 10.12 8.78
C MET A 203 14.92 10.41 10.02
N GLY A 204 15.16 11.55 10.70
CA GLY A 204 14.52 11.86 11.98
C GLY A 204 13.00 11.83 11.89
N HIS A 205 12.44 12.37 10.83
CA HIS A 205 10.99 12.34 10.58
C HIS A 205 10.46 10.92 10.48
N TYR A 206 11.12 10.04 9.71
CA TYR A 206 10.69 8.65 9.53
C TYR A 206 10.74 7.80 10.80
N VAL A 207 11.70 8.08 11.68
CA VAL A 207 11.87 7.29 12.93
C VAL A 207 11.09 7.84 14.11
N SER A 208 10.63 9.10 14.06
CA SER A 208 9.80 9.73 15.11
C SER A 208 8.30 9.55 14.88
N GLY A 209 7.89 9.21 13.67
CA GLY A 209 6.49 8.99 13.32
C GLY A 209 5.86 7.78 14.02
N SER A 210 4.54 7.76 14.05
CA SER A 210 3.81 6.56 14.43
C SER A 210 3.78 5.55 13.29
N ARG A 211 3.70 4.26 13.64
CA ARG A 211 3.56 3.16 12.68
C ARG A 211 2.36 2.32 13.04
N MET A 212 1.50 2.08 12.08
CA MET A 212 0.39 1.15 12.23
C MET A 212 0.73 -0.21 11.62
N ARG A 213 0.24 -1.28 12.27
CA ARG A 213 0.37 -2.67 11.81
C ARG A 213 -0.90 -3.42 12.14
N LEU A 214 -1.21 -4.45 11.38
CA LEU A 214 -2.25 -5.40 11.78
C LEU A 214 -1.90 -6.00 13.15
N ALA A 215 -2.87 -6.04 14.04
CA ALA A 215 -2.66 -6.56 15.41
C ALA A 215 -2.15 -8.01 15.41
N ASP A 216 -2.61 -8.84 14.47
CA ASP A 216 -2.16 -10.22 14.33
C ASP A 216 -0.70 -10.32 13.90
N ASP A 217 -0.22 -9.43 13.02
CA ASP A 217 1.21 -9.38 12.68
C ASP A 217 2.09 -9.07 13.89
N VAL A 218 1.60 -8.21 14.78
CA VAL A 218 2.34 -7.84 16.02
C VAL A 218 2.27 -8.97 17.04
N ARG A 219 1.07 -9.55 17.28
CA ARG A 219 0.85 -10.62 18.25
C ARG A 219 1.58 -11.92 17.91
N ASN A 220 1.66 -12.24 16.61
CA ASN A 220 2.31 -13.46 16.11
C ASN A 220 3.81 -13.28 15.88
N ARG A 221 4.33 -12.10 16.14
CA ARG A 221 5.74 -11.81 15.92
C ARG A 221 6.59 -12.54 16.95
N THR A 222 7.36 -13.52 16.50
CA THR A 222 8.48 -14.03 17.31
C THR A 222 9.57 -12.95 17.30
N SER A 223 9.78 -12.29 18.45
CA SER A 223 10.83 -11.28 18.61
C SER A 223 12.22 -11.93 18.45
N THR A 224 12.69 -12.04 17.22
CA THR A 224 14.05 -12.52 16.91
C THR A 224 14.95 -11.35 16.45
N GLY A 225 14.47 -10.12 16.50
CA GLY A 225 15.18 -8.96 16.00
C GLY A 225 16.10 -8.33 17.03
N VAL A 226 17.37 -8.16 16.67
CA VAL A 226 18.27 -7.28 17.38
C VAL A 226 17.77 -5.83 17.32
N GLN A 227 17.85 -5.12 18.43
CA GLN A 227 17.52 -3.70 18.48
C GLN A 227 18.70 -2.88 17.93
N VAL A 228 18.49 -2.15 16.84
CA VAL A 228 19.53 -1.33 16.20
C VAL A 228 19.37 0.12 16.65
N ILE A 229 20.40 0.64 17.32
CA ILE A 229 20.47 2.01 17.81
C ILE A 229 21.70 2.67 17.19
N LEU A 230 21.49 3.72 16.40
CA LEU A 230 22.58 4.59 15.97
C LEU A 230 22.89 5.57 17.09
N VAL A 231 24.18 5.79 17.35
CA VAL A 231 24.64 6.70 18.38
C VAL A 231 25.76 7.58 17.86
N ASP A 232 25.72 8.87 18.20
CA ASP A 232 26.80 9.79 17.88
C ASP A 232 28.14 9.29 18.46
N ALA A 233 29.13 9.11 17.61
CA ALA A 233 30.40 8.53 17.98
C ALA A 233 31.13 9.34 19.07
N THR A 234 31.10 10.66 18.97
CA THR A 234 31.75 11.56 19.92
C THR A 234 31.07 11.53 21.28
N ALA A 235 29.71 11.54 21.24
CA ALA A 235 28.92 11.48 22.45
C ALA A 235 29.08 10.13 23.19
N LEU A 236 29.13 9.00 22.43
CA LEU A 236 29.34 7.68 23.02
C LEU A 236 30.70 7.52 23.67
N ASP A 237 31.77 8.13 23.12
CA ASP A 237 33.13 8.05 23.66
C ASP A 237 33.19 8.49 25.15
N ALA A 238 32.33 9.39 25.55
CA ALA A 238 32.21 9.85 26.95
C ALA A 238 31.78 8.73 27.93
N PHE A 239 31.12 7.65 27.45
CA PHE A 239 30.70 6.50 28.23
C PHE A 239 31.72 5.37 28.22
N LEU A 240 32.66 5.39 27.27
CA LEU A 240 33.66 4.33 27.09
C LEU A 240 34.90 4.51 27.96
N GLY A 241 35.09 5.67 28.59
CA GLY A 241 36.20 5.97 29.48
C GLY A 241 37.55 5.83 28.75
N ARG A 242 38.40 4.92 29.21
CA ARG A 242 39.71 4.67 28.59
C ARG A 242 39.63 3.86 27.27
N ASN A 243 38.51 3.27 26.98
CA ASN A 243 38.26 2.44 25.80
C ASN A 243 37.63 3.26 24.68
N THR A 244 38.15 4.44 24.33
CA THR A 244 37.64 5.27 23.25
C THR A 244 37.46 4.49 21.96
N LEU A 245 36.54 4.92 21.08
CA LEU A 245 36.34 4.29 19.77
C LEU A 245 37.67 4.19 18.98
N ALA A 246 38.49 5.22 19.05
CA ALA A 246 39.84 5.22 18.42
C ALA A 246 40.76 4.13 19.02
N ALA A 247 40.67 3.86 20.31
CA ALA A 247 41.41 2.77 20.95
C ALA A 247 40.82 1.39 20.59
N LEU A 248 39.51 1.29 20.48
CA LEU A 248 38.80 0.06 20.11
C LEU A 248 39.05 -0.32 18.65
N ALA A 249 39.15 0.64 17.73
CA ALA A 249 39.43 0.40 16.32
C ALA A 249 40.76 -0.38 16.11
N LYS A 250 41.67 -0.36 17.07
CA LYS A 250 42.91 -1.12 17.07
C LYS A 250 42.77 -2.52 17.68
N ARG A 251 41.60 -2.92 18.10
CA ARG A 251 41.32 -4.21 18.77
C ARG A 251 40.64 -5.19 17.83
N LYS A 252 40.81 -6.48 18.10
CA LYS A 252 40.10 -7.54 17.38
C LYS A 252 38.62 -7.55 17.75
N PRO A 253 37.69 -7.93 16.82
CA PRO A 253 36.32 -8.22 17.13
C PRO A 253 36.16 -9.17 18.33
N GLY A 254 35.09 -9.00 19.10
CA GLY A 254 34.83 -9.75 20.33
C GLY A 254 35.45 -9.13 21.60
N LYS A 255 36.07 -7.93 21.48
CA LYS A 255 36.61 -7.22 22.64
C LYS A 255 35.53 -6.75 23.58
N LYS A 256 35.56 -7.21 24.82
CA LYS A 256 34.68 -6.75 25.90
C LYS A 256 35.10 -5.40 26.44
N VAL A 257 34.13 -4.52 26.64
CA VAL A 257 34.30 -3.14 27.11
C VAL A 257 33.38 -2.96 28.32
N SER A 258 33.96 -2.68 29.49
CA SER A 258 33.20 -2.36 30.69
C SER A 258 32.64 -0.95 30.57
N VAL A 259 31.34 -0.80 30.79
CA VAL A 259 30.61 0.46 30.78
C VAL A 259 29.66 0.51 31.95
N ASP A 260 29.12 1.67 32.25
CA ASP A 260 28.00 1.84 33.19
C ASP A 260 26.97 2.77 32.57
N MET A 261 25.98 2.19 31.90
CA MET A 261 24.92 2.94 31.24
C MET A 261 23.55 2.24 31.38
N VAL A 262 22.50 3.00 31.22
CA VAL A 262 21.12 2.52 31.14
C VAL A 262 20.55 2.96 29.81
N LEU A 263 20.08 2.00 29.02
CA LEU A 263 19.21 2.27 27.87
C LEU A 263 17.80 2.45 28.41
N LYS A 264 17.20 3.62 28.24
CA LYS A 264 15.81 3.89 28.60
C LYS A 264 14.97 4.02 27.37
N HIS A 265 13.76 3.51 27.41
CA HIS A 265 12.83 3.56 26.30
C HIS A 265 11.41 3.86 26.77
N LYS A 266 10.75 4.77 26.07
CA LYS A 266 9.33 5.11 26.22
C LYS A 266 8.62 4.88 24.88
N ALA A 267 8.31 3.66 24.53
CA ALA A 267 7.34 3.41 23.46
C ALA A 267 5.92 3.46 24.03
N THR A 268 4.99 3.88 23.21
CA THR A 268 3.56 3.72 23.47
C THR A 268 2.95 2.94 22.33
N SER A 269 1.99 2.07 22.67
CA SER A 269 1.18 1.37 21.68
C SER A 269 -0.29 1.57 22.02
N GLU A 270 -1.09 1.82 21.02
CA GLU A 270 -2.55 1.92 21.13
C GLU A 270 -3.20 0.93 20.19
N ASN A 271 -4.29 0.28 20.68
CA ASN A 271 -5.15 -0.49 19.80
C ASN A 271 -6.07 0.47 19.05
N VAL A 272 -6.08 0.34 17.73
CA VAL A 272 -6.92 1.11 16.82
C VAL A 272 -7.77 0.12 16.02
N VAL A 273 -9.03 0.44 15.82
CA VAL A 273 -9.90 -0.36 14.95
C VAL A 273 -10.20 0.45 13.69
N SER A 274 -10.06 -0.18 12.53
CA SER A 274 -10.50 0.37 11.26
C SER A 274 -11.39 -0.64 10.53
N GLU A 275 -11.97 -0.27 9.40
CA GLU A 275 -12.85 -1.15 8.62
C GLU A 275 -12.74 -0.90 7.12
N ASN A 276 -12.85 -1.97 6.34
CA ASN A 276 -13.21 -1.90 4.93
C ASN A 276 -14.73 -1.83 4.82
N VAL A 277 -15.25 -1.10 3.83
CA VAL A 277 -16.70 -0.99 3.59
C VAL A 277 -17.06 -1.86 2.39
N LEU A 278 -18.07 -2.74 2.54
CA LEU A 278 -18.41 -3.76 1.57
C LEU A 278 -19.77 -3.50 0.94
N ALA A 279 -19.81 -3.26 -0.36
CA ALA A 279 -21.02 -3.22 -1.18
C ALA A 279 -21.05 -4.45 -2.09
N TYR A 280 -21.83 -5.45 -1.71
CA TYR A 280 -21.92 -6.71 -2.45
C TYR A 280 -23.15 -6.75 -3.35
N ILE A 281 -22.92 -6.91 -4.63
CA ILE A 281 -23.98 -7.04 -5.65
C ILE A 281 -23.92 -8.48 -6.17
N GLU A 282 -24.83 -9.32 -5.69
CA GLU A 282 -24.88 -10.72 -6.08
C GLU A 282 -25.16 -10.89 -7.57
N GLY A 283 -24.36 -11.73 -8.22
CA GLY A 283 -24.51 -12.11 -9.61
C GLY A 283 -25.72 -13.02 -9.87
N SER A 284 -25.94 -13.38 -11.12
CA SER A 284 -27.04 -14.27 -11.52
C SER A 284 -26.55 -15.73 -11.65
N ASP A 285 -26.14 -16.15 -12.84
CA ASP A 285 -25.80 -17.54 -13.16
C ASP A 285 -24.34 -17.91 -12.83
N LYS A 286 -23.46 -16.90 -12.60
CA LYS A 286 -22.04 -17.08 -12.21
C LYS A 286 -21.75 -16.43 -10.85
N LYS A 287 -22.72 -16.40 -9.97
CA LYS A 287 -22.66 -15.67 -8.69
C LYS A 287 -21.53 -16.08 -7.74
N ASP A 288 -21.01 -17.29 -7.90
CA ASP A 288 -19.90 -17.79 -7.09
C ASP A 288 -18.53 -17.24 -7.52
N GLU A 289 -18.44 -16.62 -8.71
CA GLU A 289 -17.29 -15.87 -9.17
C GLU A 289 -17.41 -14.40 -8.78
N LEU A 290 -16.33 -13.81 -8.28
CA LEU A 290 -16.33 -12.47 -7.70
C LEU A 290 -15.38 -11.53 -8.45
N LEU A 291 -15.87 -10.38 -8.86
CA LEU A 291 -15.08 -9.23 -9.26
C LEU A 291 -14.96 -8.28 -8.09
N VAL A 292 -13.75 -7.86 -7.73
CA VAL A 292 -13.51 -6.89 -6.64
C VAL A 292 -13.04 -5.57 -7.24
N ILE A 293 -13.65 -4.46 -6.78
CA ILE A 293 -13.27 -3.10 -7.20
C ILE A 293 -12.92 -2.32 -5.95
N THR A 294 -11.72 -1.74 -5.89
CA THR A 294 -11.17 -1.07 -4.70
C THR A 294 -10.73 0.35 -4.96
N ALA A 295 -10.75 1.16 -3.94
CA ALA A 295 -10.14 2.46 -3.77
C ALA A 295 -9.98 2.70 -2.28
N HIS A 296 -9.00 3.47 -1.84
CA HIS A 296 -8.93 3.75 -0.40
C HIS A 296 -9.69 5.02 -0.04
N TYR A 297 -10.25 5.04 1.18
CA TYR A 297 -11.04 6.17 1.64
C TYR A 297 -10.44 6.89 2.84
N ASP A 298 -9.39 6.34 3.44
CA ASP A 298 -8.56 7.05 4.43
C ASP A 298 -7.58 7.99 3.75
N HIS A 299 -7.08 8.96 4.53
CA HIS A 299 -5.99 9.85 4.11
C HIS A 299 -5.18 10.27 5.35
N ILE A 300 -4.36 11.31 5.25
CA ILE A 300 -3.37 11.70 6.25
C ILE A 300 -4.00 12.22 7.55
N GLY A 301 -5.12 12.94 7.46
CA GLY A 301 -5.79 13.47 8.64
C GLY A 301 -5.50 14.95 8.91
N ILE A 302 -5.22 15.27 10.17
CA ILE A 302 -4.88 16.61 10.62
C ILE A 302 -3.44 16.62 11.15
N GLU A 303 -2.61 17.50 10.62
CA GLU A 303 -1.27 17.75 11.11
C GLU A 303 -1.13 19.22 11.55
N GLY A 304 -0.87 19.42 12.85
CA GLY A 304 -0.89 20.76 13.43
C GLY A 304 -2.28 21.40 13.32
N ASP A 305 -2.37 22.53 12.64
CA ASP A 305 -3.63 23.26 12.38
C ASP A 305 -4.17 23.03 10.95
N GLU A 306 -3.53 22.17 10.15
CA GLU A 306 -3.88 21.95 8.76
C GLU A 306 -4.63 20.63 8.58
N VAL A 307 -5.71 20.65 7.78
CA VAL A 307 -6.48 19.47 7.38
C VAL A 307 -6.01 19.01 6.01
N TYR A 308 -5.61 17.75 5.89
CA TYR A 308 -5.22 17.11 4.64
C TYR A 308 -6.45 16.45 4.04
N ASN A 309 -7.15 17.17 3.17
CA ASN A 309 -8.45 16.75 2.67
C ASN A 309 -8.39 15.59 1.67
N GLY A 310 -7.25 15.38 0.99
CA GLY A 310 -7.05 14.26 0.07
C GLY A 310 -8.17 14.15 -0.97
N ALA A 311 -8.35 15.21 -1.76
CA ALA A 311 -9.45 15.23 -2.74
C ALA A 311 -9.14 14.30 -3.93
N ASP A 312 -7.89 14.27 -4.39
CA ASP A 312 -7.44 13.31 -5.39
C ASP A 312 -7.00 12.00 -4.72
N ASP A 313 -6.23 12.09 -3.64
CA ASP A 313 -5.66 10.98 -2.88
C ASP A 313 -6.50 10.63 -1.63
N ASP A 314 -7.32 9.57 -1.57
CA ASP A 314 -7.95 8.95 -2.72
C ASP A 314 -9.47 9.19 -2.68
N GLY A 315 -9.83 10.48 -2.45
CA GLY A 315 -11.23 10.92 -2.58
C GLY A 315 -11.77 10.63 -3.97
N SER A 316 -10.96 10.84 -5.02
CA SER A 316 -11.35 10.66 -6.41
C SER A 316 -11.69 9.20 -6.76
N GLY A 317 -10.88 8.24 -6.33
CA GLY A 317 -11.18 6.82 -6.51
C GLY A 317 -12.36 6.37 -5.65
N THR A 318 -12.43 6.84 -4.41
CA THR A 318 -13.54 6.52 -3.50
C THR A 318 -14.90 6.94 -4.08
N VAL A 319 -15.03 8.14 -4.67
CA VAL A 319 -16.30 8.55 -5.29
C VAL A 319 -16.58 7.83 -6.60
N ALA A 320 -15.55 7.43 -7.35
CA ALA A 320 -15.70 6.57 -8.52
C ALA A 320 -16.34 5.22 -8.14
N LEU A 321 -15.94 4.63 -6.99
CA LEU A 321 -16.57 3.41 -6.47
C LEU A 321 -18.07 3.62 -6.21
N LEU A 322 -18.49 4.77 -5.66
CA LEU A 322 -19.91 5.07 -5.44
C LEU A 322 -20.71 5.09 -6.75
N GLY A 323 -20.19 5.74 -7.79
CA GLY A 323 -20.82 5.75 -9.11
C GLY A 323 -20.93 4.36 -9.72
N ILE A 324 -19.86 3.57 -9.65
CA ILE A 324 -19.82 2.20 -10.16
C ILE A 324 -20.80 1.30 -9.39
N ALA A 325 -20.83 1.38 -8.06
CA ALA A 325 -21.79 0.64 -7.22
C ALA A 325 -23.23 0.99 -7.58
N HIS A 326 -23.54 2.29 -7.76
CA HIS A 326 -24.84 2.77 -8.16
C HIS A 326 -25.26 2.20 -9.52
N ALA A 327 -24.36 2.21 -10.51
CA ALA A 327 -24.62 1.66 -11.85
C ALA A 327 -24.98 0.16 -11.80
N PHE A 328 -24.20 -0.66 -11.12
CA PHE A 328 -24.48 -2.09 -10.97
C PHE A 328 -25.73 -2.37 -10.14
N ALA A 329 -25.97 -1.61 -9.07
CA ALA A 329 -27.18 -1.75 -8.25
C ALA A 329 -28.45 -1.45 -9.07
N LYS A 330 -28.45 -0.39 -9.87
CA LYS A 330 -29.57 -0.06 -10.78
C LYS A 330 -29.77 -1.12 -11.84
N ALA A 331 -28.71 -1.61 -12.45
CA ALA A 331 -28.80 -2.71 -13.40
C ALA A 331 -29.46 -3.93 -12.78
N LYS A 332 -29.05 -4.32 -11.56
CA LYS A 332 -29.66 -5.44 -10.83
C LYS A 332 -31.12 -5.20 -10.51
N ALA A 333 -31.47 -4.02 -10.00
CA ALA A 333 -32.83 -3.67 -9.65
C ALA A 333 -33.79 -3.71 -10.87
N GLU A 334 -33.26 -3.44 -12.06
CA GLU A 334 -34.03 -3.49 -13.33
C GLU A 334 -33.96 -4.87 -14.03
N GLY A 335 -33.41 -5.91 -13.38
CA GLY A 335 -33.35 -7.26 -13.93
C GLY A 335 -32.20 -7.48 -14.94
N ASN A 336 -31.30 -6.52 -15.07
CA ASN A 336 -30.11 -6.55 -15.96
C ASN A 336 -28.81 -6.60 -15.14
N GLY A 337 -28.83 -7.22 -13.96
CA GLY A 337 -27.68 -7.32 -13.08
C GLY A 337 -26.54 -8.15 -13.67
N PRO A 338 -25.35 -8.09 -13.06
CA PRO A 338 -24.19 -8.81 -13.54
C PRO A 338 -24.39 -10.33 -13.44
N ARG A 339 -23.71 -11.09 -14.28
CA ARG A 339 -23.66 -12.55 -14.19
C ARG A 339 -22.80 -13.00 -13.01
N ARG A 340 -21.61 -12.38 -12.83
CA ARG A 340 -20.73 -12.57 -11.69
C ARG A 340 -21.07 -11.61 -10.59
N SER A 341 -20.81 -12.01 -9.35
CA SER A 341 -20.94 -11.10 -8.22
C SER A 341 -19.88 -9.99 -8.30
N VAL A 342 -20.27 -8.79 -7.87
CA VAL A 342 -19.38 -7.62 -7.82
C VAL A 342 -19.29 -7.14 -6.37
N LEU A 343 -18.09 -7.05 -5.85
CA LEU A 343 -17.79 -6.44 -4.56
C LEU A 343 -17.11 -5.09 -4.81
N VAL A 344 -17.82 -4.02 -4.54
CA VAL A 344 -17.23 -2.67 -4.49
C VAL A 344 -16.81 -2.41 -3.06
N MET A 345 -15.51 -2.22 -2.85
CA MET A 345 -14.92 -2.22 -1.52
C MET A 345 -13.99 -1.03 -1.31
N PRO A 346 -14.51 0.11 -0.80
CA PRO A 346 -13.66 1.12 -0.19
C PRO A 346 -12.83 0.50 0.95
N VAL A 347 -11.51 0.60 0.84
CA VAL A 347 -10.57 0.07 1.84
C VAL A 347 -9.99 1.20 2.69
N SER A 348 -9.53 0.87 3.89
CA SER A 348 -8.91 1.82 4.80
C SER A 348 -7.48 1.41 5.15
N ALA A 349 -6.75 2.33 5.76
CA ALA A 349 -5.36 2.12 6.17
C ALA A 349 -4.41 1.81 5.00
N GLU A 350 -4.71 2.36 3.81
CA GLU A 350 -3.79 2.38 2.68
C GLU A 350 -2.54 3.20 3.03
N GLU A 351 -2.74 4.41 3.53
CA GLU A 351 -1.73 5.39 3.96
C GLU A 351 -0.83 4.89 5.12
N LYS A 352 -1.26 3.84 5.77
CA LYS A 352 -0.51 3.16 6.85
C LYS A 352 0.22 1.90 6.36
N GLY A 353 0.25 1.68 5.03
CA GLY A 353 0.94 0.56 4.36
C GLY A 353 0.02 -0.53 3.84
N LEU A 354 -1.05 -0.16 3.15
CA LEU A 354 -2.00 -1.05 2.46
C LEU A 354 -2.70 -2.03 3.42
N LEU A 355 -2.97 -1.63 4.68
CA LEU A 355 -3.34 -2.59 5.73
C LEU A 355 -4.75 -3.14 5.57
N GLY A 356 -5.70 -2.35 5.05
CA GLY A 356 -7.08 -2.80 4.83
C GLY A 356 -7.20 -3.85 3.73
N SER A 357 -6.59 -3.59 2.57
CA SER A 357 -6.53 -4.58 1.48
C SER A 357 -5.70 -5.80 1.84
N LYS A 358 -4.61 -5.61 2.63
CA LYS A 358 -3.84 -6.71 3.19
C LYS A 358 -4.72 -7.59 4.07
N TYR A 359 -5.46 -6.97 5.01
CA TYR A 359 -6.36 -7.70 5.90
C TYR A 359 -7.40 -8.47 5.11
N TYR A 360 -8.05 -7.83 4.10
CA TYR A 360 -9.02 -8.51 3.25
C TYR A 360 -8.40 -9.70 2.50
N SER A 361 -7.23 -9.53 1.90
CA SER A 361 -6.58 -10.60 1.14
C SER A 361 -6.13 -11.80 2.00
N GLU A 362 -5.93 -11.59 3.31
CA GLU A 362 -5.55 -12.60 4.28
C GLU A 362 -6.77 -13.18 5.03
N ASN A 363 -7.85 -12.42 5.16
CA ASN A 363 -9.11 -12.77 5.81
C ASN A 363 -10.31 -12.41 4.92
N PRO A 364 -10.43 -12.99 3.72
CA PRO A 364 -11.41 -12.56 2.74
C PRO A 364 -12.84 -12.90 3.18
N ALA A 365 -13.78 -11.95 2.97
CA ALA A 365 -15.21 -12.19 3.24
C ALA A 365 -15.80 -13.25 2.30
N PHE A 366 -15.21 -13.43 1.12
CA PHE A 366 -15.55 -14.47 0.13
C PHE A 366 -14.27 -15.21 -0.25
N PRO A 367 -14.31 -16.52 -0.56
CA PRO A 367 -13.10 -17.29 -0.91
C PRO A 367 -12.28 -16.59 -1.99
N LEU A 368 -11.01 -16.27 -1.70
CA LEU A 368 -10.15 -15.51 -2.61
C LEU A 368 -9.94 -16.23 -3.95
N ALA A 369 -10.00 -17.56 -3.95
CA ALA A 369 -9.94 -18.37 -5.16
C ALA A 369 -11.10 -18.10 -6.13
N ASN A 370 -12.21 -17.56 -5.65
CA ASN A 370 -13.37 -17.19 -6.46
C ASN A 370 -13.23 -15.79 -7.05
N THR A 371 -12.28 -14.98 -6.56
CA THR A 371 -12.01 -13.65 -7.10
C THR A 371 -11.34 -13.77 -8.46
N ILE A 372 -12.01 -13.24 -9.49
CA ILE A 372 -11.52 -13.31 -10.88
C ILE A 372 -10.51 -12.23 -11.19
N ALA A 373 -10.74 -11.01 -10.66
CA ALA A 373 -9.85 -9.87 -10.80
C ALA A 373 -10.09 -8.85 -9.68
N ASN A 374 -9.10 -7.98 -9.48
CA ASN A 374 -9.23 -6.73 -8.72
C ASN A 374 -9.02 -5.54 -9.66
N LEU A 375 -9.91 -4.56 -9.64
CA LEU A 375 -9.78 -3.28 -10.31
C LEU A 375 -9.61 -2.21 -9.23
N ASN A 376 -8.42 -1.65 -9.12
CA ASN A 376 -8.07 -0.65 -8.11
C ASN A 376 -8.00 0.74 -8.73
N ILE A 377 -8.57 1.70 -8.04
CA ILE A 377 -8.57 3.11 -8.45
C ILE A 377 -7.88 3.89 -7.33
N ASP A 378 -6.91 4.73 -7.72
CA ASP A 378 -6.22 5.56 -6.75
C ASP A 378 -5.67 6.79 -7.49
N MET A 379 -6.11 7.98 -7.08
CA MET A 379 -5.77 9.27 -7.69
C MET A 379 -6.08 9.33 -9.20
N ILE A 380 -7.34 9.59 -9.56
CA ILE A 380 -7.78 9.69 -10.95
C ILE A 380 -8.41 11.04 -11.31
N GLY A 381 -8.34 12.05 -10.42
CA GLY A 381 -8.99 13.34 -10.58
C GLY A 381 -8.11 14.47 -11.13
N ARG A 382 -6.81 14.26 -11.32
CA ARG A 382 -5.86 15.31 -11.70
C ARG A 382 -5.11 14.99 -13.01
N TRP A 383 -4.25 15.95 -13.40
CA TRP A 383 -3.19 15.78 -14.39
C TRP A 383 -1.85 15.73 -13.67
N ASP A 384 -0.93 14.91 -14.18
CA ASP A 384 0.48 15.02 -13.80
C ASP A 384 1.25 15.96 -14.74
N SER A 385 2.51 16.23 -14.40
CA SER A 385 3.35 17.13 -15.21
C SER A 385 3.69 16.57 -16.60
N ALA A 386 3.72 15.24 -16.75
CA ALA A 386 4.03 14.59 -18.02
C ALA A 386 2.91 14.74 -19.04
N HIS A 387 1.66 14.91 -18.58
CA HIS A 387 0.47 14.95 -19.42
C HIS A 387 -0.24 16.32 -19.45
N ALA A 388 0.35 17.37 -18.90
CA ALA A 388 -0.28 18.68 -18.72
C ALA A 388 -0.92 19.29 -19.98
N GLN A 389 -0.56 18.83 -21.19
CA GLN A 389 -1.09 19.28 -22.48
C GLN A 389 -1.49 18.11 -23.40
N SER A 390 -1.64 16.91 -22.85
CA SER A 390 -1.98 15.71 -23.62
C SER A 390 -3.49 15.56 -23.83
N ARG A 391 -3.88 14.52 -24.54
CA ARG A 391 -5.25 14.03 -24.52
C ARG A 391 -5.60 13.47 -23.14
N PRO A 392 -6.90 13.32 -22.81
CA PRO A 392 -7.29 12.60 -21.61
C PRO A 392 -6.63 11.21 -21.57
N TYR A 393 -5.93 10.92 -20.49
CA TYR A 393 -5.12 9.72 -20.29
C TYR A 393 -5.42 9.05 -18.95
N VAL A 394 -4.90 7.85 -18.78
CA VAL A 394 -4.81 7.14 -17.52
C VAL A 394 -3.61 6.19 -17.55
N TYR A 395 -2.85 6.14 -16.47
CA TYR A 395 -1.87 5.07 -16.28
C TYR A 395 -2.59 3.78 -15.91
N VAL A 396 -2.19 2.70 -16.58
CA VAL A 396 -2.71 1.34 -16.36
C VAL A 396 -1.56 0.45 -15.91
N ILE A 397 -1.60 0.04 -14.64
CA ILE A 397 -0.51 -0.65 -13.99
C ILE A 397 -0.98 -2.06 -13.59
N GLY A 398 -0.20 -3.08 -13.91
CA GLY A 398 -0.44 -4.46 -13.50
C GLY A 398 -1.36 -5.27 -14.43
N SER A 399 -2.00 -4.65 -15.42
CA SER A 399 -3.06 -5.29 -16.22
C SER A 399 -2.65 -6.58 -16.93
N ASP A 400 -1.39 -6.70 -17.38
CA ASP A 400 -0.83 -7.85 -18.10
C ASP A 400 0.09 -8.74 -17.26
N ARG A 401 0.35 -8.38 -15.99
CA ARG A 401 1.32 -9.11 -15.16
C ARG A 401 0.88 -10.52 -14.79
N LEU A 402 -0.40 -10.71 -14.51
CA LEU A 402 -0.96 -12.00 -14.13
C LEU A 402 -1.96 -12.57 -15.15
N SER A 403 -2.51 -11.73 -16.06
CA SER A 403 -3.48 -12.16 -17.05
C SER A 403 -3.42 -11.31 -18.31
N SER A 404 -3.02 -11.89 -19.42
CA SER A 404 -3.08 -11.23 -20.73
C SER A 404 -4.52 -10.95 -21.16
N GLU A 405 -5.49 -11.74 -20.71
CA GLU A 405 -6.90 -11.51 -21.00
C GLU A 405 -7.46 -10.32 -20.22
N LEU A 406 -7.00 -10.06 -18.97
CA LEU A 406 -7.41 -8.86 -18.22
C LEU A 406 -6.98 -7.60 -18.97
N HIS A 407 -5.74 -7.59 -19.45
CA HIS A 407 -5.22 -6.50 -20.28
C HIS A 407 -6.07 -6.29 -21.53
N ALA A 408 -6.37 -7.36 -22.28
CA ALA A 408 -7.18 -7.30 -23.49
C ALA A 408 -8.60 -6.77 -23.22
N VAL A 409 -9.22 -7.17 -22.10
CA VAL A 409 -10.54 -6.66 -21.69
C VAL A 409 -10.49 -5.16 -21.38
N ASN A 410 -9.44 -4.69 -20.74
CA ASN A 410 -9.28 -3.25 -20.47
C ASN A 410 -9.08 -2.45 -21.77
N GLU A 411 -8.28 -2.96 -22.71
CA GLU A 411 -8.11 -2.36 -24.04
C GLU A 411 -9.43 -2.35 -24.83
N GLU A 412 -10.21 -3.42 -24.79
CA GLU A 412 -11.53 -3.51 -25.41
C GLU A 412 -12.48 -2.46 -24.81
N ALA A 413 -12.54 -2.35 -23.49
CA ALA A 413 -13.37 -1.36 -22.79
C ALA A 413 -12.99 0.06 -23.21
N ASN A 414 -11.68 0.37 -23.25
CA ASN A 414 -11.20 1.68 -23.64
C ASN A 414 -11.50 2.00 -25.12
N SER A 415 -11.14 1.09 -26.02
CA SER A 415 -11.31 1.32 -27.47
C SER A 415 -12.79 1.42 -27.87
N THR A 416 -13.67 0.75 -27.16
CA THR A 416 -15.11 0.77 -27.42
C THR A 416 -15.78 2.01 -26.85
N TYR A 417 -15.49 2.37 -25.59
CA TYR A 417 -16.30 3.33 -24.83
C TYR A 417 -15.61 4.65 -24.49
N THR A 418 -14.38 4.63 -23.93
CA THR A 418 -13.79 5.83 -23.33
C THR A 418 -12.74 6.53 -24.19
N LYS A 419 -11.97 5.79 -24.95
CA LYS A 419 -10.93 6.29 -25.86
C LYS A 419 -9.92 7.22 -25.18
N LEU A 420 -9.52 6.84 -23.95
CA LEU A 420 -8.41 7.46 -23.25
C LEU A 420 -7.08 7.04 -23.89
N ASP A 421 -6.05 7.87 -23.76
CA ASP A 421 -4.69 7.43 -23.97
C ASP A 421 -4.27 6.56 -22.77
N LEU A 422 -4.08 5.25 -22.98
CA LEU A 422 -3.62 4.33 -21.94
C LEU A 422 -2.10 4.39 -21.86
N ASP A 423 -1.59 4.83 -20.73
CA ASP A 423 -0.15 4.92 -20.49
C ASP A 423 0.33 3.77 -19.60
N TYR A 424 1.29 3.00 -20.08
CA TYR A 424 1.86 1.83 -19.42
C TYR A 424 3.27 2.09 -18.85
N THR A 425 3.72 3.36 -18.82
CA THR A 425 5.07 3.71 -18.36
C THR A 425 5.38 3.13 -16.97
N PHE A 426 4.43 3.23 -16.04
CA PHE A 426 4.60 2.72 -14.68
C PHE A 426 4.28 1.22 -14.52
N ASN A 427 3.90 0.55 -15.60
CA ASN A 427 3.75 -0.90 -15.61
C ASN A 427 5.09 -1.62 -15.86
N ALA A 428 6.15 -0.92 -16.23
CA ALA A 428 7.46 -1.50 -16.44
C ALA A 428 7.97 -2.21 -15.17
N ALA A 429 8.61 -3.38 -15.34
CA ALA A 429 9.13 -4.15 -14.20
C ALA A 429 10.27 -3.41 -13.46
N ASP A 430 10.99 -2.53 -14.16
CA ASP A 430 12.08 -1.71 -13.66
C ASP A 430 11.68 -0.26 -13.36
N ASP A 431 10.36 0.03 -13.22
CA ASP A 431 9.88 1.35 -12.81
C ASP A 431 10.60 1.82 -11.53
N PRO A 432 11.37 2.92 -11.60
CA PRO A 432 12.12 3.42 -10.44
C PRO A 432 11.20 3.88 -9.30
N ASN A 433 9.95 4.26 -9.61
CA ASN A 433 8.96 4.69 -8.62
C ASN A 433 8.28 3.50 -7.94
N ARG A 434 8.35 2.31 -8.55
CA ARG A 434 7.76 1.07 -8.06
C ARG A 434 6.26 1.19 -7.77
N PHE A 435 5.49 1.92 -8.60
CA PHE A 435 4.07 2.16 -8.38
C PHE A 435 3.24 0.88 -8.32
N TYR A 436 3.64 -0.18 -9.02
CA TYR A 436 2.98 -1.49 -8.92
C TYR A 436 2.84 -2.03 -7.48
N TYR A 437 3.70 -1.60 -6.56
CA TYR A 437 3.72 -2.08 -5.16
C TYR A 437 3.12 -1.07 -4.18
N ARG A 438 2.55 0.05 -4.66
CA ARG A 438 2.24 1.21 -3.82
C ARG A 438 0.76 1.49 -3.64
N SER A 439 -0.15 0.62 -4.14
CA SER A 439 -1.57 0.73 -3.88
C SER A 439 -2.21 -0.64 -3.64
N ASP A 440 -3.48 -0.66 -3.29
CA ASP A 440 -4.22 -1.80 -2.73
C ASP A 440 -4.31 -3.03 -3.64
N HIS A 441 -4.23 -2.85 -4.97
CA HIS A 441 -4.20 -3.95 -5.94
C HIS A 441 -3.07 -4.95 -5.68
N TYR A 442 -1.94 -4.47 -5.13
CA TYR A 442 -0.78 -5.33 -4.90
C TYR A 442 -1.08 -6.46 -3.91
N ASN A 443 -1.93 -6.21 -2.90
CA ASN A 443 -2.32 -7.24 -1.94
C ASN A 443 -3.15 -8.37 -2.58
N PHE A 444 -3.87 -8.10 -3.66
CA PHE A 444 -4.55 -9.11 -4.48
C PHE A 444 -3.56 -9.80 -5.43
N ALA A 445 -2.74 -9.00 -6.13
CA ALA A 445 -1.77 -9.52 -7.10
C ALA A 445 -0.77 -10.51 -6.47
N ARG A 446 -0.20 -10.20 -5.31
CA ARG A 446 0.71 -11.11 -4.58
C ARG A 446 0.05 -12.43 -4.12
N LYS A 447 -1.28 -12.52 -4.12
CA LYS A 447 -2.06 -13.73 -3.87
C LYS A 447 -2.49 -14.44 -5.16
N GLY A 448 -2.01 -13.96 -6.32
CA GLY A 448 -2.30 -14.55 -7.63
C GLY A 448 -3.63 -14.11 -8.25
N VAL A 449 -4.27 -13.07 -7.72
CA VAL A 449 -5.47 -12.48 -8.33
C VAL A 449 -5.04 -11.43 -9.36
N PRO A 450 -5.40 -11.55 -10.65
CA PRO A 450 -5.14 -10.53 -11.65
C PRO A 450 -5.66 -9.17 -11.22
N ALA A 451 -4.86 -8.12 -11.39
CA ALA A 451 -5.23 -6.81 -10.89
C ALA A 451 -4.81 -5.67 -11.83
N ILE A 452 -5.61 -4.62 -11.87
CA ILE A 452 -5.29 -3.34 -12.52
C ILE A 452 -5.28 -2.24 -11.47
N PHE A 453 -4.31 -1.38 -11.56
CA PHE A 453 -4.27 -0.10 -10.86
C PHE A 453 -4.43 1.04 -11.87
N TYR A 454 -5.54 1.77 -11.77
CA TYR A 454 -5.83 2.99 -12.53
C TYR A 454 -5.35 4.21 -11.76
N PHE A 455 -4.51 5.00 -12.39
CA PHE A 455 -3.79 6.10 -11.75
C PHE A 455 -3.66 7.31 -12.70
N SER A 456 -3.59 8.51 -12.21
CA SER A 456 -3.36 9.69 -13.04
C SER A 456 -2.00 10.37 -12.81
N GLY A 457 -1.13 9.75 -12.01
CA GLY A 457 0.19 10.28 -11.71
C GLY A 457 0.21 11.16 -10.45
N VAL A 458 1.42 11.46 -10.00
CA VAL A 458 1.65 12.33 -8.84
C VAL A 458 1.67 13.79 -9.30
N HIS A 459 1.04 14.66 -8.53
CA HIS A 459 0.99 16.10 -8.75
C HIS A 459 1.62 16.87 -7.57
N GLU A 460 1.78 18.18 -7.72
CA GLU A 460 2.45 19.04 -6.74
C GLU A 460 1.76 19.11 -5.37
N ASP A 461 0.49 18.72 -5.29
CA ASP A 461 -0.30 18.73 -4.06
C ASP A 461 -0.37 17.37 -3.35
N TYR A 462 0.26 16.33 -3.89
CA TYR A 462 0.28 14.99 -3.32
C TYR A 462 0.78 15.02 -1.87
N HIS A 463 0.02 14.45 -0.95
CA HIS A 463 0.27 14.45 0.49
C HIS A 463 0.45 15.85 1.10
N LYS A 464 -0.32 16.83 0.60
CA LYS A 464 -0.33 18.20 1.12
C LYS A 464 -1.75 18.66 1.44
N PRO A 465 -1.91 19.65 2.36
CA PRO A 465 -3.22 20.21 2.67
C PRO A 465 -3.84 20.94 1.47
N THR A 466 -3.08 21.16 0.42
CA THR A 466 -3.52 21.79 -0.82
C THR A 466 -4.13 20.84 -1.83
N ASP A 467 -4.24 19.52 -1.54
CA ASP A 467 -5.03 18.56 -2.33
C ASP A 467 -6.52 18.73 -2.02
N THR A 468 -7.15 19.69 -2.71
CA THR A 468 -8.51 20.14 -2.46
C THR A 468 -9.41 19.95 -3.67
N ILE A 469 -10.73 19.96 -3.41
CA ILE A 469 -11.76 19.69 -4.41
C ILE A 469 -11.74 20.69 -5.58
N GLU A 470 -11.32 21.93 -5.37
CA GLU A 470 -11.28 22.99 -6.39
C GLU A 470 -10.31 22.66 -7.51
N LYS A 471 -9.34 21.78 -7.25
CA LYS A 471 -8.32 21.36 -8.20
C LYS A 471 -8.70 20.12 -9.01
N ILE A 472 -9.79 19.46 -8.66
CA ILE A 472 -10.22 18.23 -9.33
C ILE A 472 -10.84 18.53 -10.70
N ARG A 473 -10.44 17.74 -11.68
CA ARG A 473 -10.95 17.75 -13.05
C ARG A 473 -12.05 16.68 -13.17
N PHE A 474 -13.28 17.07 -12.85
CA PHE A 474 -14.42 16.14 -12.85
C PHE A 474 -14.72 15.53 -14.22
N ASP A 475 -14.38 16.23 -15.30
CA ASP A 475 -14.48 15.70 -16.67
C ASP A 475 -13.51 14.54 -16.94
N LEU A 476 -12.33 14.56 -16.34
CA LEU A 476 -11.34 13.48 -16.42
C LEU A 476 -11.66 12.36 -15.43
N LEU A 477 -12.03 12.72 -14.21
CA LEU A 477 -12.46 11.79 -13.17
C LEU A 477 -13.59 10.89 -13.68
N GLU A 478 -14.64 11.48 -14.28
CA GLU A 478 -15.73 10.73 -14.91
C GLU A 478 -15.24 9.76 -15.97
N LYS A 479 -14.40 10.22 -16.90
CA LYS A 479 -13.90 9.37 -17.98
C LYS A 479 -13.07 8.19 -17.50
N ARG A 480 -12.21 8.41 -16.49
CA ARG A 480 -11.37 7.36 -15.89
C ARG A 480 -12.21 6.37 -15.07
N ALA A 481 -13.18 6.88 -14.31
CA ALA A 481 -14.15 6.05 -13.60
C ALA A 481 -15.00 5.21 -14.57
N LEU A 482 -15.40 5.78 -15.70
CA LEU A 482 -16.12 5.07 -16.76
C LEU A 482 -15.27 3.95 -17.39
N LEU A 483 -13.96 4.13 -17.56
CA LEU A 483 -13.09 3.03 -18.02
C LEU A 483 -13.13 1.86 -17.05
N THR A 484 -12.97 2.14 -15.76
CA THR A 484 -13.06 1.09 -14.74
C THR A 484 -14.44 0.42 -14.73
N TYR A 485 -15.52 1.20 -14.84
CA TYR A 485 -16.89 0.67 -14.94
C TYR A 485 -17.06 -0.26 -16.15
N TYR A 486 -16.64 0.16 -17.36
CA TYR A 486 -16.81 -0.68 -18.56
C TYR A 486 -15.93 -1.93 -18.52
N THR A 487 -14.71 -1.83 -18.01
CA THR A 487 -13.86 -3.01 -17.77
C THR A 487 -14.54 -3.97 -16.80
N ALA A 488 -15.08 -3.44 -15.69
CA ALA A 488 -15.84 -4.22 -14.71
C ALA A 488 -17.10 -4.85 -15.32
N TRP A 489 -17.83 -4.11 -16.15
CA TRP A 489 -19.05 -4.61 -16.81
C TRP A 489 -18.72 -5.79 -17.74
N ILE A 490 -17.69 -5.69 -18.57
CA ILE A 490 -17.27 -6.77 -19.46
C ILE A 490 -16.84 -7.99 -18.63
N LEU A 491 -16.00 -7.81 -17.63
CA LEU A 491 -15.54 -8.91 -16.75
C LEU A 491 -16.68 -9.60 -16.02
N ALA A 492 -17.64 -8.82 -15.52
CA ALA A 492 -18.78 -9.35 -14.79
C ALA A 492 -19.79 -10.12 -15.67
N ASN A 493 -19.83 -9.82 -16.99
CA ASN A 493 -20.86 -10.37 -17.89
C ASN A 493 -20.30 -11.34 -18.96
N ARG A 494 -18.99 -11.39 -19.19
CA ARG A 494 -18.39 -12.32 -20.18
C ARG A 494 -18.65 -13.78 -19.85
N GLU A 495 -18.62 -14.66 -20.89
CA GLU A 495 -18.89 -16.08 -20.70
C GLU A 495 -17.78 -16.73 -19.86
N GLU A 496 -16.55 -16.65 -20.29
CA GLU A 496 -15.44 -17.35 -19.66
C GLU A 496 -14.77 -16.48 -18.57
N ARG A 497 -14.30 -17.13 -17.50
CA ARG A 497 -13.38 -16.51 -16.54
C ARG A 497 -12.07 -16.18 -17.25
N ILE A 498 -11.42 -15.06 -16.90
CA ILE A 498 -10.09 -14.74 -17.42
C ILE A 498 -9.05 -15.75 -16.95
N VAL A 499 -8.11 -16.06 -17.83
CA VAL A 499 -7.02 -17.01 -17.54
C VAL A 499 -5.89 -16.28 -16.80
N VAL A 500 -5.34 -16.92 -15.77
CA VAL A 500 -4.10 -16.48 -15.09
C VAL A 500 -2.94 -17.17 -15.80
N ASP A 501 -2.25 -16.46 -16.68
CA ASP A 501 -1.14 -16.94 -17.51
C ASP A 501 0.21 -16.29 -17.15
N GLY A 502 0.20 -15.29 -16.28
CA GLY A 502 1.38 -14.68 -15.69
C GLY A 502 1.86 -15.39 -14.41
N LYS A 503 2.93 -14.89 -13.83
CA LYS A 503 3.51 -15.43 -12.59
C LYS A 503 3.48 -14.39 -11.48
N VAL A 504 3.18 -14.83 -10.27
CA VAL A 504 3.34 -14.03 -9.07
C VAL A 504 4.85 -13.79 -8.85
N GLU A 505 5.23 -12.51 -8.71
CA GLU A 505 6.61 -12.08 -8.43
C GLU A 505 6.99 -12.29 -6.96
#